data_83c473f16946163fc5bfb571c96e4cb1
#
_entry.id   83c473f16946163fc5bfb571c96e4cb1
#
_cell.length_a   1.000
_cell.length_b   1.000
_cell.length_c   1.000
_cell.angle_alpha   90.00
_cell.angle_beta   90.00
_cell.angle_gamma   90.00
#
_symmetry.space_group_name_H-M   'P 1'
#
loop_
_entity.id
_entity.type
_entity.pdbx_description
1 polymer ?
#
loop_
_entity_poly.entity_id
_entity_poly.type
_entity_poly.pdbx_seq_one_letter_code
_entity_poly.pdbx_strand_id
1 'polypeptide(L)'
;NYIGTYYPLEFNQNGEVFLKQAEHYVELNKRMELARSFVVGEMMNLEYNLQTSGIKKESIKISPKILQIEKSRTVEELMIVEAGIRQEYYKEFDKLTNNPDFKFEKRTKQPPKNEVNALISFGNCMMYSDILKCIFKSHLDPRIGYLHSTNQRGFTLNLDISEIFKPIVVDQAIFHITGQRLLTKKDFRTFENGVYLNEEGRKKFITEYEKQLKKTVFSREKGRYMSYKLLMQSEVYKIENHLLQIKPYKPYIHI
;
A
#
# COMPACT_ATOMS: atom_id res chain seq x y z
N ASN A 1 23.77 -20.32 12.68
CA ASN A 1 22.98 -21.17 13.60
C ASN A 1 21.60 -20.53 13.79
N TYR A 2 20.53 -21.26 13.48
CA TYR A 2 19.17 -20.85 13.74
C TYR A 2 18.92 -20.87 15.25
N ILE A 3 18.56 -19.70 15.83
CA ILE A 3 18.36 -19.55 17.27
C ILE A 3 16.86 -19.67 17.62
N GLY A 4 15.98 -19.28 16.72
CA GLY A 4 14.52 -19.35 16.90
C GLY A 4 13.78 -18.22 16.16
N THR A 5 12.49 -18.39 16.07
CA THR A 5 11.57 -17.35 15.58
C THR A 5 10.65 -16.95 16.72
N TYR A 6 10.58 -15.64 17.00
CA TYR A 6 9.65 -15.11 17.99
C TYR A 6 8.31 -14.82 17.33
N TYR A 7 7.28 -15.51 17.76
CA TYR A 7 5.88 -15.20 17.40
C TYR A 7 5.23 -14.38 18.50
N PRO A 8 4.27 -13.49 18.18
CA PRO A 8 3.43 -12.87 19.20
C PRO A 8 2.74 -13.93 20.04
N LEU A 9 2.58 -13.68 21.34
CA LEU A 9 1.95 -14.62 22.27
C LEU A 9 0.51 -15.00 21.86
N GLU A 10 -0.16 -14.12 21.10
CA GLU A 10 -1.52 -14.26 20.57
C GLU A 10 -1.49 -14.52 19.06
N PHE A 11 -0.70 -15.48 18.59
CA PHE A 11 -0.84 -15.95 17.21
C PHE A 11 -2.14 -16.77 17.13
N ASN A 12 -3.24 -16.07 16.90
CA ASN A 12 -4.57 -16.66 16.76
C ASN A 12 -4.64 -17.44 15.45
N GLN A 13 -4.24 -18.71 15.49
CA GLN A 13 -4.45 -19.62 14.36
C GLN A 13 -5.89 -20.15 14.41
N ASN A 14 -6.64 -19.91 13.35
CA ASN A 14 -7.95 -20.52 13.15
C ASN A 14 -7.89 -21.38 11.89
N GLY A 15 -8.01 -22.70 12.06
CA GLY A 15 -7.93 -23.66 10.95
C GLY A 15 -9.01 -23.43 9.90
N GLU A 16 -10.21 -23.00 10.27
CA GLU A 16 -11.30 -22.69 9.33
C GLU A 16 -10.92 -21.50 8.43
N VAL A 17 -10.44 -20.39 9.02
CA VAL A 17 -10.00 -19.21 8.26
C VAL A 17 -8.85 -19.57 7.32
N PHE A 18 -7.89 -20.38 7.79
CA PHE A 18 -6.77 -20.82 6.97
C PHE A 18 -7.23 -21.63 5.75
N LEU A 19 -8.13 -22.61 5.95
CA LEU A 19 -8.69 -23.40 4.86
C LEU A 19 -9.48 -22.53 3.87
N LYS A 20 -10.30 -21.60 4.36
CA LYS A 20 -11.03 -20.65 3.53
C LYS A 20 -10.11 -19.72 2.76
N GLN A 21 -9.03 -19.26 3.38
CA GLN A 21 -8.02 -18.43 2.72
C GLN A 21 -7.32 -19.19 1.59
N ALA A 22 -6.95 -20.45 1.82
CA ALA A 22 -6.35 -21.31 0.79
C ALA A 22 -7.34 -21.64 -0.33
N GLU A 23 -8.61 -21.94 -0.01
CA GLU A 23 -9.68 -22.16 -0.98
C GLU A 23 -9.84 -20.96 -1.93
N HIS A 24 -9.93 -19.74 -1.37
CA HIS A 24 -10.04 -18.51 -2.17
C HIS A 24 -8.80 -18.24 -3.03
N TYR A 25 -7.64 -18.70 -2.62
CA TYR A 25 -6.42 -18.59 -3.43
C TYR A 25 -6.43 -19.55 -4.62
N VAL A 26 -6.87 -20.81 -4.43
CA VAL A 26 -6.86 -21.85 -5.46
C VAL A 26 -7.99 -21.64 -6.47
N GLU A 27 -9.15 -21.20 -6.04
CA GLU A 27 -10.28 -20.92 -6.92
C GLU A 27 -10.10 -19.56 -7.63
N LEU A 28 -9.76 -19.60 -8.91
CA LEU A 28 -9.41 -18.39 -9.69
C LEU A 28 -10.46 -17.28 -9.58
N ASN A 29 -11.75 -17.59 -9.64
CA ASN A 29 -12.81 -16.57 -9.56
C ASN A 29 -12.81 -15.85 -8.20
N LYS A 30 -12.69 -16.59 -7.10
CA LYS A 30 -12.61 -16.04 -5.74
C LYS A 30 -11.33 -15.23 -5.54
N ARG A 31 -10.20 -15.75 -6.05
CA ARG A 31 -8.93 -15.04 -6.04
C ARG A 31 -9.02 -13.71 -6.78
N MET A 32 -9.59 -13.70 -7.98
CA MET A 32 -9.73 -12.50 -8.80
C MET A 32 -10.68 -11.48 -8.18
N GLU A 33 -11.72 -11.88 -7.46
CA GLU A 33 -12.61 -10.97 -6.74
C GLU A 33 -11.84 -10.12 -5.71
N LEU A 34 -11.01 -10.77 -4.87
CA LEU A 34 -10.19 -10.07 -3.88
C LEU A 34 -9.07 -9.25 -4.55
N ALA A 35 -8.37 -9.82 -5.53
CA ALA A 35 -7.29 -9.14 -6.23
C ALA A 35 -7.78 -7.86 -6.94
N ARG A 36 -8.92 -7.92 -7.65
CA ARG A 36 -9.54 -6.73 -8.27
C ARG A 36 -9.91 -5.69 -7.22
N SER A 37 -10.45 -6.12 -6.08
CA SER A 37 -10.82 -5.20 -5.00
C SER A 37 -9.63 -4.42 -4.46
N PHE A 38 -8.46 -5.05 -4.31
CA PHE A 38 -7.22 -4.36 -3.90
C PHE A 38 -6.80 -3.30 -4.93
N VAL A 39 -6.81 -3.65 -6.22
CA VAL A 39 -6.44 -2.71 -7.29
C VAL A 39 -7.44 -1.56 -7.41
N VAL A 40 -8.75 -1.82 -7.23
CA VAL A 40 -9.78 -0.76 -7.18
C VAL A 40 -9.54 0.18 -6.00
N GLY A 41 -9.29 -0.35 -4.80
CA GLY A 41 -9.01 0.45 -3.61
C GLY A 41 -7.78 1.33 -3.79
N GLU A 42 -6.70 0.77 -4.33
CA GLU A 42 -5.50 1.52 -4.71
C GLU A 42 -5.82 2.63 -5.70
N MET A 43 -6.46 2.29 -6.82
CA MET A 43 -6.80 3.23 -7.90
C MET A 43 -7.58 4.43 -7.39
N MET A 44 -8.62 4.19 -6.59
CA MET A 44 -9.46 5.26 -6.04
C MET A 44 -8.69 6.16 -5.08
N ASN A 45 -7.77 5.60 -4.28
CA ASN A 45 -6.94 6.37 -3.36
C ASN A 45 -5.82 7.14 -4.08
N LEU A 46 -5.30 6.65 -5.20
CA LEU A 46 -4.41 7.40 -6.09
C LEU A 46 -5.15 8.57 -6.75
N GLU A 47 -6.37 8.34 -7.22
CA GLU A 47 -7.22 9.37 -7.81
C GLU A 47 -7.55 10.48 -6.81
N TYR A 48 -7.85 10.11 -5.56
CA TYR A 48 -8.04 11.09 -4.47
C TYR A 48 -6.83 12.02 -4.32
N ASN A 49 -5.60 11.49 -4.31
CA ASN A 49 -4.40 12.32 -4.22
C ASN A 49 -4.27 13.32 -5.38
N LEU A 50 -4.60 12.89 -6.60
CA LEU A 50 -4.56 13.77 -7.77
C LEU A 50 -5.60 14.89 -7.67
N GLN A 51 -6.82 14.56 -7.28
CA GLN A 51 -7.92 15.53 -7.16
C GLN A 51 -7.65 16.57 -6.06
N THR A 52 -7.19 16.13 -4.90
CA THR A 52 -6.92 17.04 -3.76
C THR A 52 -5.70 17.93 -3.98
N SER A 53 -4.82 17.59 -4.91
CA SER A 53 -3.66 18.40 -5.29
C SER A 53 -3.95 19.43 -6.41
N GLY A 54 -5.21 19.63 -6.76
CA GLY A 54 -5.64 20.61 -7.75
C GLY A 54 -5.38 20.18 -9.21
N ILE A 55 -5.07 18.91 -9.45
CA ILE A 55 -4.95 18.37 -10.80
C ILE A 55 -6.36 18.24 -11.40
N LYS A 56 -6.56 18.84 -12.58
CA LYS A 56 -7.86 18.82 -13.25
C LYS A 56 -8.35 17.40 -13.50
N LYS A 57 -9.60 17.12 -13.18
CA LYS A 57 -10.21 15.79 -13.30
C LYS A 57 -10.08 15.21 -14.72
N GLU A 58 -10.19 16.06 -15.75
CA GLU A 58 -10.06 15.68 -17.16
C GLU A 58 -8.65 15.19 -17.54
N SER A 59 -7.64 15.62 -16.76
CA SER A 59 -6.25 15.18 -16.91
C SER A 59 -5.96 13.85 -16.23
N ILE A 60 -6.88 13.38 -15.36
CA ILE A 60 -6.72 12.13 -14.60
C ILE A 60 -7.12 10.95 -15.49
N LYS A 61 -6.13 10.20 -15.97
CA LYS A 61 -6.33 9.04 -16.84
C LYS A 61 -6.46 7.70 -16.09
N ILE A 62 -6.74 7.75 -14.79
CA ILE A 62 -6.82 6.56 -13.94
C ILE A 62 -8.22 5.95 -13.99
N SER A 63 -9.27 6.75 -13.79
CA SER A 63 -10.67 6.28 -13.74
C SER A 63 -11.12 5.42 -14.94
N PRO A 64 -10.71 5.71 -16.20
CA PRO A 64 -11.08 4.86 -17.34
C PRO A 64 -10.52 3.43 -17.26
N LYS A 65 -9.54 3.18 -16.40
CA LYS A 65 -8.92 1.86 -16.24
C LYS A 65 -9.78 0.88 -15.41
N ILE A 66 -10.84 1.35 -14.76
CA ILE A 66 -11.75 0.47 -14.00
C ILE A 66 -12.34 -0.64 -14.88
N LEU A 67 -12.72 -0.33 -16.11
CA LEU A 67 -13.19 -1.34 -17.06
C LEU A 67 -12.13 -2.38 -17.42
N GLN A 68 -10.84 -2.01 -17.39
CA GLN A 68 -9.75 -2.94 -17.64
C GLN A 68 -9.55 -3.86 -16.44
N ILE A 69 -9.70 -3.34 -15.20
CA ILE A 69 -9.68 -4.15 -13.97
C ILE A 69 -10.79 -5.20 -14.03
N GLU A 70 -12.01 -4.80 -14.37
CA GLU A 70 -13.17 -5.70 -14.45
C GLU A 70 -13.02 -6.77 -15.53
N LYS A 71 -12.41 -6.43 -16.67
CA LYS A 71 -12.18 -7.34 -17.80
C LYS A 71 -11.00 -8.28 -17.63
N SER A 72 -10.08 -8.01 -16.70
CA SER A 72 -8.92 -8.87 -16.44
C SER A 72 -9.37 -10.27 -16.00
N ARG A 73 -8.87 -11.30 -16.67
CA ARG A 73 -9.24 -12.69 -16.43
C ARG A 73 -8.21 -13.44 -15.59
N THR A 74 -6.98 -12.93 -15.54
CA THR A 74 -5.87 -13.50 -14.77
C THR A 74 -5.25 -12.45 -13.87
N VAL A 75 -4.52 -12.92 -12.86
CA VAL A 75 -3.79 -12.02 -11.94
C VAL A 75 -2.69 -11.26 -12.68
N GLU A 76 -2.05 -11.90 -13.65
CA GLU A 76 -0.99 -11.30 -14.48
C GLU A 76 -1.54 -10.13 -15.30
N GLU A 77 -2.70 -10.30 -15.95
CA GLU A 77 -3.40 -9.21 -16.66
C GLU A 77 -3.72 -8.05 -15.70
N LEU A 78 -4.24 -8.39 -14.52
CA LEU A 78 -4.57 -7.39 -13.49
C LEU A 78 -3.35 -6.61 -13.00
N MET A 79 -2.21 -7.28 -12.82
CA MET A 79 -0.95 -6.63 -12.44
C MET A 79 -0.42 -5.70 -13.54
N ILE A 80 -0.65 -6.02 -14.82
CA ILE A 80 -0.31 -5.12 -15.93
C ILE A 80 -1.18 -3.85 -15.86
N VAL A 81 -2.47 -4.00 -15.57
CA VAL A 81 -3.39 -2.85 -15.40
C VAL A 81 -2.96 -2.00 -14.21
N GLU A 82 -2.66 -2.61 -13.05
CA GLU A 82 -2.14 -1.92 -11.86
C GLU A 82 -0.86 -1.14 -12.17
N ALA A 83 0.13 -1.78 -12.80
CA ALA A 83 1.37 -1.12 -13.21
C ALA A 83 1.10 0.08 -14.13
N GLY A 84 0.15 -0.04 -15.05
CA GLY A 84 -0.27 1.06 -15.91
C GLY A 84 -0.97 2.21 -15.15
N ILE A 85 -1.75 1.91 -14.11
CA ILE A 85 -2.35 2.92 -13.20
C ILE A 85 -1.23 3.68 -12.47
N ARG A 86 -0.27 2.95 -11.91
CA ARG A 86 0.90 3.53 -11.23
C ARG A 86 1.73 4.41 -12.15
N GLN A 87 1.95 4.00 -13.39
CA GLN A 87 2.71 4.80 -14.37
C GLN A 87 2.01 6.14 -14.65
N GLU A 88 0.68 6.16 -14.83
CA GLU A 88 -0.05 7.40 -15.03
C GLU A 88 0.02 8.31 -13.79
N TYR A 89 -0.11 7.75 -12.60
CA TYR A 89 0.03 8.49 -11.35
C TYR A 89 1.41 9.11 -11.19
N TYR A 90 2.46 8.36 -11.47
CA TYR A 90 3.83 8.85 -11.34
C TYR A 90 4.20 9.99 -12.30
N LYS A 91 3.49 10.16 -13.41
CA LYS A 91 3.70 11.34 -14.30
C LYS A 91 3.38 12.66 -13.60
N GLU A 92 2.51 12.62 -12.60
CA GLU A 92 2.09 13.80 -11.84
C GLU A 92 2.91 13.99 -10.54
N PHE A 93 3.84 13.08 -10.24
CA PHE A 93 4.50 13.00 -8.93
C PHE A 93 5.32 14.27 -8.62
N ASP A 94 5.95 14.89 -9.61
CA ASP A 94 6.69 16.14 -9.44
C ASP A 94 5.77 17.31 -9.01
N LYS A 95 4.54 17.34 -9.52
CA LYS A 95 3.55 18.32 -9.10
C LYS A 95 3.07 18.06 -7.67
N LEU A 96 2.93 16.77 -7.31
CA LEU A 96 2.49 16.35 -5.98
C LEU A 96 3.55 16.62 -4.91
N THR A 97 4.84 16.41 -5.20
CA THR A 97 5.95 16.72 -4.28
C THR A 97 6.16 18.21 -4.12
N ASN A 98 5.80 19.02 -5.14
CA ASN A 98 5.92 20.47 -5.17
C ASN A 98 7.29 21.00 -4.70
N ASN A 99 8.36 20.31 -5.08
CA ASN A 99 9.72 20.66 -4.70
C ASN A 99 10.70 20.35 -5.84
N PRO A 100 11.33 21.36 -6.45
CA PRO A 100 12.23 21.17 -7.60
C PRO A 100 13.49 20.35 -7.27
N ASP A 101 13.87 20.24 -5.99
CA ASP A 101 15.02 19.43 -5.56
C ASP A 101 14.73 17.93 -5.56
N PHE A 102 13.46 17.54 -5.57
CA PHE A 102 12.98 16.16 -5.48
C PHE A 102 12.21 15.77 -6.75
N LYS A 103 12.95 15.57 -7.85
CA LYS A 103 12.36 15.16 -9.13
C LYS A 103 12.17 13.66 -9.23
N PHE A 104 11.04 13.27 -9.82
CA PHE A 104 10.72 11.89 -10.14
C PHE A 104 10.80 11.69 -11.66
N GLU A 105 11.80 10.92 -12.14
CA GLU A 105 11.91 10.58 -13.56
C GLU A 105 11.19 9.27 -13.88
N LYS A 106 11.56 8.21 -13.17
CA LYS A 106 10.97 6.87 -13.28
C LYS A 106 11.13 6.09 -12.00
N ARG A 107 10.28 5.10 -11.80
CA ARG A 107 10.38 4.20 -10.63
C ARG A 107 11.57 3.25 -10.75
N THR A 108 12.51 3.36 -9.80
CA THR A 108 13.63 2.44 -9.61
C THR A 108 13.59 1.88 -8.18
N LYS A 109 13.78 0.55 -8.02
CA LYS A 109 13.55 -0.12 -6.73
C LYS A 109 14.85 -0.61 -6.08
N GLN A 110 15.69 -1.31 -6.81
CA GLN A 110 16.87 -2.00 -6.29
C GLN A 110 18.06 -1.82 -7.24
N PRO A 111 18.92 -0.83 -6.97
CA PRO A 111 18.77 0.21 -5.95
C PRO A 111 17.89 1.38 -6.40
N PRO A 112 17.32 2.18 -5.48
CA PRO A 112 16.67 3.45 -5.80
C PRO A 112 17.72 4.44 -6.34
N LYS A 113 17.42 5.13 -7.47
CA LYS A 113 18.40 5.95 -8.18
C LYS A 113 18.32 7.45 -7.85
N ASN A 114 17.27 7.87 -7.14
CA ASN A 114 17.11 9.25 -6.69
C ASN A 114 16.39 9.29 -5.33
N GLU A 115 16.33 10.48 -4.76
CA GLU A 115 15.79 10.72 -3.41
C GLU A 115 14.32 10.31 -3.30
N VAL A 116 13.50 10.62 -4.31
CA VAL A 116 12.07 10.27 -4.32
C VAL A 116 11.88 8.75 -4.33
N ASN A 117 12.66 8.03 -5.14
CA ASN A 117 12.65 6.57 -5.16
C ASN A 117 13.10 5.96 -3.83
N ALA A 118 14.06 6.61 -3.14
CA ALA A 118 14.49 6.21 -1.80
C ALA A 118 13.35 6.38 -0.78
N LEU A 119 12.63 7.51 -0.82
CA LEU A 119 11.48 7.77 0.05
C LEU A 119 10.36 6.77 -0.18
N ILE A 120 9.97 6.52 -1.45
CA ILE A 120 8.94 5.54 -1.79
C ILE A 120 9.35 4.14 -1.31
N SER A 121 10.59 3.72 -1.54
CA SER A 121 11.06 2.39 -1.14
C SER A 121 11.08 2.23 0.37
N PHE A 122 11.55 3.23 1.11
CA PHE A 122 11.60 3.21 2.57
C PHE A 122 10.20 3.24 3.18
N GLY A 123 9.32 4.14 2.71
CA GLY A 123 7.94 4.24 3.18
C GLY A 123 7.13 2.96 2.89
N ASN A 124 7.32 2.35 1.73
CA ASN A 124 6.67 1.07 1.41
C ASN A 124 7.14 -0.05 2.35
N CYS A 125 8.42 -0.13 2.70
CA CYS A 125 8.93 -1.12 3.67
C CYS A 125 8.30 -0.92 5.05
N MET A 126 8.12 0.32 5.49
CA MET A 126 7.41 0.62 6.74
C MET A 126 5.95 0.17 6.68
N MET A 127 5.24 0.51 5.59
CA MET A 127 3.84 0.11 5.37
C MET A 127 3.68 -1.41 5.38
N TYR A 128 4.55 -2.16 4.70
CA TYR A 128 4.54 -3.62 4.71
C TYR A 128 4.66 -4.20 6.12
N SER A 129 5.53 -3.61 6.95
CA SER A 129 5.71 -4.04 8.34
C SER A 129 4.49 -3.72 9.20
N ASP A 130 3.84 -2.58 9.01
CA ASP A 130 2.67 -2.20 9.80
C ASP A 130 1.43 -3.01 9.41
N ILE A 131 1.21 -3.27 8.12
CA ILE A 131 0.15 -4.19 7.67
C ILE A 131 0.42 -5.61 8.18
N LEU A 132 1.67 -6.07 8.16
CA LEU A 132 2.02 -7.38 8.70
C LEU A 132 1.67 -7.52 10.19
N LYS A 133 1.92 -6.46 10.99
CA LYS A 133 1.47 -6.40 12.39
C LYS A 133 -0.05 -6.50 12.52
N CYS A 134 -0.81 -5.89 11.59
CA CYS A 134 -2.25 -6.00 11.57
C CYS A 134 -2.72 -7.43 11.25
N ILE A 135 -2.06 -8.09 10.29
CA ILE A 135 -2.37 -9.48 9.90
C ILE A 135 -2.11 -10.42 11.07
N PHE A 136 -0.99 -10.28 11.78
CA PHE A 136 -0.69 -11.11 12.96
C PHE A 136 -1.67 -10.95 14.13
N LYS A 137 -2.50 -9.91 14.13
CA LYS A 137 -3.60 -9.73 15.10
C LYS A 137 -4.94 -10.30 14.61
N SER A 138 -4.96 -10.94 13.45
CA SER A 138 -6.11 -11.61 12.86
C SER A 138 -5.83 -13.12 12.75
N HIS A 139 -6.76 -13.87 12.17
CA HIS A 139 -6.56 -15.28 11.87
C HIS A 139 -5.99 -15.55 10.47
N LEU A 140 -5.67 -14.49 9.70
CA LEU A 140 -5.17 -14.62 8.34
C LEU A 140 -3.69 -15.02 8.31
N ASP A 141 -3.33 -15.88 7.36
CA ASP A 141 -1.94 -16.22 7.08
C ASP A 141 -1.32 -15.17 6.14
N PRO A 142 -0.25 -14.46 6.55
CA PRO A 142 0.37 -13.44 5.74
C PRO A 142 1.05 -13.95 4.46
N ARG A 143 1.29 -15.26 4.35
CA ARG A 143 1.93 -15.89 3.20
C ARG A 143 0.99 -16.05 2.01
N ILE A 144 -0.34 -16.03 2.23
CA ILE A 144 -1.34 -16.26 1.21
C ILE A 144 -1.96 -14.91 0.78
N GLY A 145 -1.37 -14.29 -0.24
CA GLY A 145 -1.92 -13.12 -0.92
C GLY A 145 -2.70 -13.52 -2.17
N TYR A 146 -3.43 -12.59 -2.75
CA TYR A 146 -4.32 -12.84 -3.89
C TYR A 146 -3.85 -12.15 -5.16
N LEU A 147 -3.37 -10.91 -5.06
CA LEU A 147 -2.78 -10.16 -6.17
C LEU A 147 -1.31 -10.54 -6.36
N HIS A 148 -0.49 -10.42 -5.32
CA HIS A 148 0.89 -10.87 -5.35
C HIS A 148 0.94 -12.38 -5.15
N SER A 149 1.47 -13.10 -6.16
CA SER A 149 1.52 -14.57 -6.11
C SER A 149 2.33 -15.08 -4.93
N THR A 150 1.75 -16.03 -4.22
CA THR A 150 2.43 -16.83 -3.21
C THR A 150 3.54 -17.64 -3.89
N ASN A 151 4.78 -17.34 -3.54
CA ASN A 151 5.96 -17.96 -4.09
C ASN A 151 7.03 -18.11 -2.99
N GLN A 152 8.31 -18.11 -3.33
CA GLN A 152 9.43 -18.15 -2.37
C GLN A 152 9.55 -16.89 -1.48
N ARG A 153 8.77 -15.84 -1.72
CA ARG A 153 8.69 -14.68 -0.82
C ARG A 153 7.97 -15.07 0.46
N GLY A 154 8.47 -14.59 1.60
CA GLY A 154 7.93 -14.95 2.91
C GLY A 154 6.47 -14.54 3.11
N PHE A 155 6.08 -13.33 2.67
CA PHE A 155 4.75 -12.78 2.88
C PHE A 155 4.25 -12.04 1.63
N THR A 156 2.98 -12.21 1.27
CA THR A 156 2.37 -11.62 0.08
C THR A 156 1.06 -10.87 0.38
N LEU A 157 0.28 -11.30 1.37
CA LEU A 157 -0.97 -10.62 1.74
C LEU A 157 -0.74 -9.20 2.26
N ASN A 158 0.36 -8.97 2.99
CA ASN A 158 0.71 -7.62 3.43
C ASN A 158 1.03 -6.69 2.26
N LEU A 159 1.56 -7.21 1.15
CA LEU A 159 1.78 -6.42 -0.07
C LEU A 159 0.44 -6.01 -0.66
N ASP A 160 -0.50 -6.96 -0.82
CA ASP A 160 -1.82 -6.72 -1.39
C ASP A 160 -2.58 -5.61 -0.63
N ILE A 161 -2.68 -5.74 0.69
CA ILE A 161 -3.39 -4.77 1.53
C ILE A 161 -2.68 -3.41 1.53
N SER A 162 -1.35 -3.42 1.47
CA SER A 162 -0.56 -2.19 1.44
C SER A 162 -0.83 -1.33 0.21
N GLU A 163 -1.22 -1.92 -0.94
CA GLU A 163 -1.53 -1.15 -2.15
C GLU A 163 -2.63 -0.11 -1.88
N ILE A 164 -3.62 -0.45 -1.07
CA ILE A 164 -4.73 0.44 -0.68
C ILE A 164 -4.23 1.66 0.11
N PHE A 165 -3.26 1.45 1.03
CA PHE A 165 -2.86 2.47 2.00
C PHE A 165 -1.62 3.26 1.58
N LYS A 166 -0.79 2.77 0.64
CA LYS A 166 0.38 3.50 0.14
C LYS A 166 0.04 4.92 -0.33
N PRO A 167 -1.01 5.14 -1.15
CA PRO A 167 -1.33 6.49 -1.60
C PRO A 167 -1.64 7.46 -0.46
N ILE A 168 -2.43 7.02 0.50
CA ILE A 168 -3.01 7.88 1.54
C ILE A 168 -2.14 8.00 2.81
N VAL A 169 -1.11 7.19 2.94
CA VAL A 169 -0.18 7.26 4.09
C VAL A 169 1.24 7.53 3.60
N VAL A 170 1.80 6.69 2.74
CA VAL A 170 3.20 6.80 2.30
C VAL A 170 3.38 8.00 1.39
N ASP A 171 2.58 8.11 0.32
CA ASP A 171 2.72 9.19 -0.65
C ASP A 171 2.38 10.54 -0.01
N GLN A 172 1.34 10.60 0.84
CA GLN A 172 1.01 11.81 1.61
C GLN A 172 2.13 12.23 2.57
N ALA A 173 2.82 11.28 3.21
CA ALA A 173 4.01 11.60 4.01
C ALA A 173 5.13 12.17 3.14
N ILE A 174 5.36 11.60 1.95
CA ILE A 174 6.35 12.10 0.99
C ILE A 174 5.98 13.52 0.54
N PHE A 175 4.75 13.76 0.11
CA PHE A 175 4.31 15.08 -0.36
C PHE A 175 4.42 16.15 0.72
N HIS A 176 4.02 15.83 1.92
CA HIS A 176 4.12 16.76 3.04
C HIS A 176 5.58 17.08 3.37
N ILE A 177 6.44 16.07 3.58
CA ILE A 177 7.82 16.28 4.02
C ILE A 177 8.69 16.97 2.97
N THR A 178 8.42 16.72 1.66
CA THR A 178 9.11 17.38 0.55
C THR A 178 8.55 18.77 0.27
N GLY A 179 7.24 18.94 0.21
CA GLY A 179 6.57 20.22 -0.02
C GLY A 179 6.84 21.25 1.08
N GLN A 180 6.89 20.80 2.34
CA GLN A 180 7.27 21.65 3.48
C GLN A 180 8.79 21.83 3.65
N ARG A 181 9.60 21.27 2.73
CA ARG A 181 11.07 21.34 2.75
C ARG A 181 11.70 20.86 4.06
N LEU A 182 11.07 19.91 4.75
CA LEU A 182 11.57 19.31 5.98
C LEU A 182 12.73 18.35 5.73
N LEU A 183 12.81 17.80 4.50
CA LEU A 183 13.96 17.05 3.98
C LEU A 183 14.71 17.87 2.93
N THR A 184 16.02 17.70 2.91
CA THR A 184 16.94 18.26 1.93
C THR A 184 17.82 17.15 1.35
N LYS A 185 18.58 17.42 0.29
CA LYS A 185 19.54 16.45 -0.27
C LYS A 185 20.61 15.98 0.74
N LYS A 186 20.88 16.80 1.79
CA LYS A 186 21.80 16.44 2.87
C LYS A 186 21.30 15.29 3.76
N ASP A 187 19.99 15.00 3.72
CA ASP A 187 19.36 13.92 4.47
C ASP A 187 19.51 12.55 3.76
N PHE A 188 20.22 12.53 2.62
CA PHE A 188 20.47 11.33 1.83
C PHE A 188 21.96 11.06 1.69
N ARG A 189 22.28 9.81 1.36
CA ARG A 189 23.62 9.35 1.02
C ARG A 189 23.57 8.47 -0.22
N THR A 190 24.61 8.52 -1.03
CA THR A 190 24.81 7.60 -2.15
C THR A 190 25.67 6.43 -1.70
N PHE A 191 25.27 5.22 -2.02
CA PHE A 191 26.00 3.99 -1.74
C PHE A 191 25.71 2.98 -2.86
N GLU A 192 26.75 2.32 -3.40
CA GLU A 192 26.64 1.28 -4.45
C GLU A 192 25.66 1.66 -5.60
N ASN A 193 25.83 2.82 -6.17
CA ASN A 193 24.97 3.35 -7.23
C ASN A 193 23.49 3.55 -6.84
N GLY A 194 23.17 3.56 -5.54
CA GLY A 194 21.84 3.83 -5.00
C GLY A 194 21.83 5.07 -4.10
N VAL A 195 20.66 5.70 -3.98
CA VAL A 195 20.39 6.81 -3.08
C VAL A 195 19.56 6.30 -1.91
N TYR A 196 19.97 6.61 -0.68
CA TYR A 196 19.32 6.12 0.54
C TYR A 196 19.22 7.25 1.57
N LEU A 197 18.17 7.22 2.40
CA LEU A 197 18.09 8.10 3.57
C LEU A 197 19.25 7.80 4.53
N ASN A 198 19.94 8.84 4.99
CA ASN A 198 20.86 8.74 6.12
C ASN A 198 20.09 8.65 7.46
N GLU A 199 20.79 8.62 8.58
CA GLU A 199 20.13 8.46 9.89
C GLU A 199 19.14 9.59 10.21
N GLU A 200 19.53 10.84 9.99
CA GLU A 200 18.67 12.00 10.23
C GLU A 200 17.47 12.04 9.26
N GLY A 201 17.71 11.75 7.98
CA GLY A 201 16.64 11.64 6.98
C GLY A 201 15.62 10.55 7.36
N ARG A 202 16.08 9.39 7.85
CA ARG A 202 15.17 8.35 8.35
C ARG A 202 14.36 8.81 9.55
N LYS A 203 14.97 9.46 10.54
CA LYS A 203 14.25 9.99 11.72
C LYS A 203 13.15 10.96 11.32
N LYS A 204 13.45 11.90 10.43
CA LYS A 204 12.48 12.87 9.90
C LYS A 204 11.33 12.18 9.19
N PHE A 205 11.63 11.24 8.28
CA PHE A 205 10.61 10.53 7.52
C PHE A 205 9.74 9.64 8.41
N ILE A 206 10.32 8.91 9.35
CA ILE A 206 9.58 8.09 10.32
C ILE A 206 8.61 8.96 11.13
N THR A 207 9.07 10.13 11.60
CA THR A 207 8.22 11.07 12.34
C THR A 207 7.01 11.52 11.51
N GLU A 208 7.22 11.83 10.22
CA GLU A 208 6.13 12.25 9.35
C GLU A 208 5.17 11.10 9.01
N TYR A 209 5.72 9.92 8.71
CA TYR A 209 4.93 8.71 8.47
C TYR A 209 4.04 8.36 9.68
N GLU A 210 4.57 8.43 10.90
CA GLU A 210 3.83 8.20 12.14
C GLU A 210 2.72 9.25 12.36
N LYS A 211 2.94 10.51 11.96
CA LYS A 211 1.87 11.52 11.97
C LYS A 211 0.74 11.15 11.02
N GLN A 212 1.06 10.70 9.79
CA GLN A 212 0.04 10.24 8.84
C GLN A 212 -0.73 9.04 9.39
N LEU A 213 -0.07 8.04 9.97
CA LEU A 213 -0.74 6.89 10.60
C LEU A 213 -1.73 7.28 11.71
N LYS A 214 -1.41 8.33 12.47
CA LYS A 214 -2.26 8.84 13.57
C LYS A 214 -3.36 9.78 13.11
N LYS A 215 -3.26 10.30 11.89
CA LYS A 215 -4.28 11.20 11.32
C LYS A 215 -5.64 10.49 11.31
N THR A 216 -6.65 11.17 11.86
CA THR A 216 -8.01 10.65 11.92
C THR A 216 -8.85 11.16 10.76
N VAL A 217 -9.65 10.28 10.19
CA VAL A 217 -10.59 10.56 9.12
C VAL A 217 -11.96 9.98 9.46
N PHE A 218 -13.03 10.55 8.95
CA PHE A 218 -14.37 10.04 9.20
C PHE A 218 -14.59 8.77 8.37
N SER A 219 -14.81 7.65 9.03
CA SER A 219 -15.17 6.38 8.38
C SER A 219 -16.69 6.31 8.23
N ARG A 220 -17.19 6.44 6.99
CA ARG A 220 -18.63 6.31 6.72
C ARG A 220 -19.15 4.91 7.08
N GLU A 221 -18.34 3.87 6.86
CA GLU A 221 -18.71 2.49 7.20
C GLU A 221 -18.91 2.29 8.72
N LYS A 222 -18.10 2.96 9.54
CA LYS A 222 -18.14 2.82 11.01
C LYS A 222 -18.90 3.96 11.70
N GLY A 223 -19.30 5.01 10.96
CA GLY A 223 -19.99 6.19 11.50
C GLY A 223 -19.18 7.00 12.52
N ARG A 224 -17.85 6.92 12.50
CA ARG A 224 -16.95 7.59 13.46
C ARG A 224 -15.60 7.95 12.87
N TYR A 225 -14.88 8.83 13.56
CA TYR A 225 -13.49 9.13 13.24
C TYR A 225 -12.57 7.95 13.62
N MET A 226 -11.69 7.58 12.69
CA MET A 226 -10.71 6.51 12.86
C MET A 226 -9.34 6.96 12.34
N SER A 227 -8.27 6.56 13.03
CA SER A 227 -6.92 6.76 12.48
C SER A 227 -6.65 5.79 11.33
N TYR A 228 -5.71 6.15 10.42
CA TYR A 228 -5.30 5.21 9.37
C TYR A 228 -4.81 3.88 9.95
N LYS A 229 -4.13 3.92 11.10
CA LYS A 229 -3.71 2.69 11.81
C LYS A 229 -4.90 1.78 12.16
N LEU A 230 -6.02 2.34 12.63
CA LEU A 230 -7.24 1.58 12.92
C LEU A 230 -7.95 1.13 11.65
N LEU A 231 -7.91 1.94 10.60
CA LEU A 231 -8.46 1.56 9.29
C LEU A 231 -7.72 0.38 8.68
N MET A 232 -6.38 0.35 8.76
CA MET A 232 -5.56 -0.79 8.33
C MET A 232 -5.94 -2.08 9.07
N GLN A 233 -6.12 -2.02 10.40
CA GLN A 233 -6.59 -3.18 11.17
C GLN A 233 -8.01 -3.60 10.76
N SER A 234 -8.90 -2.63 10.54
CA SER A 234 -10.27 -2.91 10.06
C SER A 234 -10.27 -3.56 8.68
N GLU A 235 -9.33 -3.18 7.81
CA GLU A 235 -9.21 -3.74 6.46
C GLU A 235 -8.89 -5.24 6.51
N VAL A 236 -7.96 -5.62 7.37
CA VAL A 236 -7.62 -7.03 7.59
C VAL A 236 -8.84 -7.84 8.05
N TYR A 237 -9.61 -7.32 9.01
CA TYR A 237 -10.84 -7.99 9.47
C TYR A 237 -11.95 -8.03 8.41
N LYS A 238 -12.01 -7.07 7.48
CA LYS A 238 -12.98 -7.14 6.37
C LYS A 238 -12.67 -8.29 5.42
N ILE A 239 -11.39 -8.58 5.18
CA ILE A 239 -10.98 -9.74 4.38
C ILE A 239 -11.36 -11.04 5.11
N GLU A 240 -11.07 -11.15 6.39
CA GLU A 240 -11.45 -12.31 7.21
C GLU A 240 -12.96 -12.56 7.18
N ASN A 241 -13.77 -11.51 7.35
CA ASN A 241 -15.23 -11.61 7.26
C ASN A 241 -15.73 -12.04 5.87
N HIS A 242 -15.05 -11.65 4.82
CA HIS A 242 -15.39 -12.10 3.47
C HIS A 242 -15.11 -13.59 3.28
N LEU A 243 -13.94 -14.05 3.73
CA LEU A 243 -13.58 -15.47 3.67
C LEU A 243 -14.56 -16.36 4.44
N LEU A 244 -15.05 -15.89 5.58
CA LEU A 244 -16.07 -16.55 6.39
C LEU A 244 -17.51 -16.33 5.88
N GLN A 245 -17.68 -15.67 4.73
CA GLN A 245 -19.00 -15.37 4.13
C GLN A 245 -19.94 -14.54 5.03
N ILE A 246 -19.39 -13.81 6.01
CA ILE A 246 -20.15 -12.92 6.89
C ILE A 246 -20.55 -11.65 6.17
N LYS A 247 -19.61 -11.04 5.40
CA LYS A 247 -19.84 -9.81 4.66
C LYS A 247 -18.90 -9.74 3.45
N PRO A 248 -19.41 -9.40 2.23
CA PRO A 248 -18.56 -9.21 1.06
C PRO A 248 -17.49 -8.14 1.31
N TYR A 249 -16.27 -8.40 0.86
CA TYR A 249 -15.17 -7.46 1.00
C TYR A 249 -15.37 -6.24 0.12
N LYS A 250 -15.17 -5.06 0.71
CA LYS A 250 -15.10 -3.78 0.01
C LYS A 250 -13.84 -3.05 0.50
N PRO A 251 -12.93 -2.65 -0.40
CA PRO A 251 -11.68 -2.01 0.00
C PRO A 251 -11.95 -0.65 0.64
N TYR A 252 -11.04 -0.19 1.45
CA TYR A 252 -11.07 1.17 1.96
C TYR A 252 -10.79 2.16 0.82
N ILE A 253 -11.70 3.11 0.67
CA ILE A 253 -11.58 4.25 -0.25
C ILE A 253 -11.64 5.52 0.60
N HIS A 254 -10.63 6.36 0.46
CA HIS A 254 -10.60 7.67 1.09
C HIS A 254 -11.49 8.65 0.32
N ILE A 255 -12.33 9.41 1.03
CA ILE A 255 -13.34 10.32 0.46
C ILE A 255 -13.21 11.68 1.11
#